data_bc6511399389aa6cf1211eefc6fedbea
#
_entry.id   bc6511399389aa6cf1211eefc6fedbea
#
_cell.length_a   1.000
_cell.length_b   1.000
_cell.length_c   1.000
_cell.angle_alpha   90.00
_cell.angle_beta   90.00
_cell.angle_gamma   90.00
#
_symmetry.space_group_name_H-M   'P 1'
#
loop_
_entity.id
_entity.type
_entity.pdbx_description
1 polymer ?
#
loop_
_entity_poly.entity_id
_entity_poly.type
_entity_poly.pdbx_seq_one_letter_code
_entity_poly.pdbx_strand_id
1 'polypeptide(L)'
;MPHAETPPSAYRTPDGAAFAEKPEHMTHLRGNILVPKTHPRIAFRGGIDTLEAELLLCAQAADGPLRQTLCAMLDFVRSLIRADVLDEPVQTVRFLGLDGDGLREHSHHPEREEGQPHFLPAPEDPPILLRLNRLRTAVRQTELLACHAFSRPDGTLARPDIVKALNRLSSLCWILMIRVKRGGQV
;
A
#
# COMPACT_ATOMS: atom_id res chain seq x y z
N MET A 1 -4.50 37.55 -42.44
CA MET A 1 -4.40 37.27 -40.99
C MET A 1 -3.95 35.84 -40.87
N PRO A 2 -2.71 35.52 -40.41
CA PRO A 2 -2.31 34.15 -40.19
C PRO A 2 -3.06 33.61 -38.94
N HIS A 3 -3.76 32.50 -39.11
CA HIS A 3 -4.32 31.74 -38.00
C HIS A 3 -3.14 31.30 -37.14
N ALA A 4 -3.07 31.83 -35.90
CA ALA A 4 -2.15 31.31 -34.88
C ALA A 4 -2.56 29.87 -34.61
N GLU A 5 -1.77 28.88 -35.06
CA GLU A 5 -1.91 27.49 -34.67
C GLU A 5 -1.72 27.43 -33.14
N THR A 6 -2.81 27.08 -32.45
CA THR A 6 -2.76 26.83 -31.00
C THR A 6 -1.73 25.70 -30.78
N PRO A 7 -0.68 25.89 -29.98
CA PRO A 7 0.29 24.83 -29.72
C PRO A 7 -0.45 23.57 -29.21
N PRO A 8 -0.02 22.37 -29.64
CA PRO A 8 -0.67 21.15 -29.20
C PRO A 8 -0.69 21.11 -27.67
N SER A 9 -1.86 20.91 -27.08
CA SER A 9 -2.02 20.82 -25.62
C SER A 9 -1.14 19.68 -25.08
N ALA A 10 -0.16 20.02 -24.23
CA ALA A 10 0.76 19.05 -23.66
C ALA A 10 0.06 18.09 -22.67
N TYR A 11 -1.06 18.55 -22.05
CA TYR A 11 -1.77 17.84 -20.98
C TYR A 11 -3.29 17.81 -21.24
N ARG A 12 -3.94 16.75 -20.74
CA ARG A 12 -5.40 16.59 -20.81
C ARG A 12 -5.96 16.07 -19.49
N THR A 13 -7.21 16.36 -19.21
CA THR A 13 -7.97 15.73 -18.13
C THR A 13 -8.82 14.56 -18.66
N PRO A 14 -9.31 13.65 -17.80
CA PRO A 14 -10.19 12.55 -18.21
C PRO A 14 -11.49 13.01 -18.89
N ASP A 15 -12.00 14.20 -18.54
CA ASP A 15 -13.18 14.86 -19.13
C ASP A 15 -12.88 15.66 -20.40
N GLY A 16 -11.61 15.68 -20.86
CA GLY A 16 -11.19 16.23 -22.15
C GLY A 16 -10.72 17.69 -22.12
N ALA A 17 -10.67 18.37 -20.96
CA ALA A 17 -10.05 19.69 -20.87
C ALA A 17 -8.55 19.60 -21.22
N ALA A 18 -8.01 20.62 -21.88
CA ALA A 18 -6.65 20.64 -22.41
C ALA A 18 -5.86 21.83 -21.83
N PHE A 19 -4.58 21.60 -21.53
CA PHE A 19 -3.68 22.60 -20.94
C PHE A 19 -2.35 22.60 -21.69
N ALA A 20 -1.83 23.79 -21.97
CA ALA A 20 -0.47 23.96 -22.49
C ALA A 20 0.57 23.75 -21.39
N GLU A 21 0.27 24.19 -20.18
CA GLU A 21 1.10 24.06 -18.97
C GLU A 21 0.35 23.34 -17.86
N LYS A 22 1.07 22.64 -16.99
CA LYS A 22 0.49 21.94 -15.86
C LYS A 22 0.12 22.91 -14.74
N PRO A 23 -1.18 23.06 -14.38
CA PRO A 23 -1.57 23.88 -13.22
C PRO A 23 -1.05 23.31 -11.89
N GLU A 24 -0.68 24.19 -10.94
CA GLU A 24 -0.09 23.79 -9.66
C GLU A 24 -1.01 22.88 -8.81
N HIS A 25 -2.33 23.03 -8.90
CA HIS A 25 -3.30 22.22 -8.17
C HIS A 25 -3.57 20.86 -8.81
N MET A 26 -2.94 20.57 -9.96
CA MET A 26 -3.11 19.32 -10.71
C MET A 26 -1.83 18.47 -10.68
N THR A 27 -1.99 17.18 -10.91
CA THR A 27 -0.89 16.22 -10.98
C THR A 27 -1.18 15.13 -12.00
N HIS A 28 -0.14 14.42 -12.42
CA HIS A 28 -0.27 13.33 -13.37
C HIS A 28 -0.98 12.11 -12.75
N LEU A 29 -2.03 11.66 -13.41
CA LEU A 29 -2.63 10.36 -13.14
C LEU A 29 -1.83 9.24 -13.84
N ARG A 30 -1.67 9.38 -15.17
CA ARG A 30 -0.81 8.55 -16.02
C ARG A 30 -0.47 9.32 -17.32
N GLY A 31 0.76 9.14 -17.83
CA GLY A 31 1.19 9.84 -19.05
C GLY A 31 0.93 11.33 -18.96
N ASN A 32 0.23 11.89 -19.94
CA ASN A 32 -0.14 13.30 -19.98
C ASN A 32 -1.54 13.61 -19.39
N ILE A 33 -2.18 12.63 -18.76
CA ILE A 33 -3.49 12.83 -18.11
C ILE A 33 -3.28 13.45 -16.74
N LEU A 34 -3.89 14.63 -16.54
CA LEU A 34 -3.89 15.36 -15.28
C LEU A 34 -5.20 15.16 -14.52
N VAL A 35 -5.09 15.15 -13.22
CA VAL A 35 -6.21 15.17 -12.27
C VAL A 35 -5.92 16.17 -11.14
N PRO A 36 -6.93 16.69 -10.43
CA PRO A 36 -6.72 17.47 -9.22
C PRO A 36 -5.88 16.68 -8.19
N LYS A 37 -5.04 17.36 -7.42
CA LYS A 37 -4.27 16.72 -6.33
C LYS A 37 -5.16 16.06 -5.26
N THR A 38 -6.45 16.42 -5.20
CA THR A 38 -7.47 15.83 -4.33
C THR A 38 -8.10 14.55 -4.90
N HIS A 39 -7.71 14.12 -6.11
CA HIS A 39 -8.26 12.93 -6.74
C HIS A 39 -7.97 11.67 -5.89
N PRO A 40 -8.95 10.74 -5.71
CA PRO A 40 -8.79 9.57 -4.83
C PRO A 40 -7.57 8.70 -5.13
N ARG A 41 -7.20 8.50 -6.41
CA ARG A 41 -5.98 7.73 -6.76
C ARG A 41 -4.69 8.45 -6.34
N ILE A 42 -4.70 9.77 -6.26
CA ILE A 42 -3.56 10.55 -5.75
C ILE A 42 -3.47 10.41 -4.23
N ALA A 43 -4.61 10.45 -3.53
CA ALA A 43 -4.65 10.16 -2.09
C ALA A 43 -4.15 8.74 -1.77
N PHE A 44 -4.55 7.73 -2.55
CA PHE A 44 -4.03 6.36 -2.44
C PHE A 44 -2.50 6.32 -2.61
N ARG A 45 -1.94 6.97 -3.62
CA ARG A 45 -0.47 7.05 -3.84
C ARG A 45 0.24 7.72 -2.66
N GLY A 46 -0.33 8.80 -2.12
CA GLY A 46 0.19 9.41 -0.89
C GLY A 46 0.13 8.47 0.32
N GLY A 47 -0.87 7.59 0.40
CA GLY A 47 -0.92 6.51 1.38
C GLY A 47 0.21 5.50 1.21
N ILE A 48 0.55 5.13 -0.02
CA ILE A 48 1.70 4.27 -0.31
C ILE A 48 3.02 4.95 0.10
N ASP A 49 3.21 6.24 -0.18
CA ASP A 49 4.42 6.99 0.23
C ASP A 49 4.57 6.97 1.76
N THR A 50 3.48 7.16 2.50
CA THR A 50 3.46 7.04 3.96
C THR A 50 3.84 5.63 4.42
N LEU A 51 3.28 4.62 3.77
CA LEU A 51 3.55 3.21 4.07
C LEU A 51 5.03 2.84 3.81
N GLU A 52 5.63 3.34 2.73
CA GLU A 52 7.07 3.19 2.48
C GLU A 52 7.92 3.79 3.60
N ALA A 53 7.60 5.01 4.05
CA ALA A 53 8.31 5.66 5.13
C ALA A 53 8.24 4.85 6.44
N GLU A 54 7.08 4.32 6.80
CA GLU A 54 6.91 3.47 7.98
C GLU A 54 7.68 2.13 7.84
N LEU A 55 7.69 1.53 6.65
CA LEU A 55 8.48 0.31 6.38
C LEU A 55 9.97 0.56 6.54
N LEU A 56 10.50 1.68 6.04
CA LEU A 56 11.90 2.05 6.20
C LEU A 56 12.28 2.21 7.67
N LEU A 57 11.43 2.87 8.48
CA LEU A 57 11.65 3.03 9.91
C LEU A 57 11.59 1.71 10.68
N CYS A 58 10.69 0.81 10.30
CA CYS A 58 10.63 -0.53 10.86
C CYS A 58 11.85 -1.36 10.49
N ALA A 59 12.25 -1.35 9.21
CA ALA A 59 13.41 -2.10 8.72
C ALA A 59 14.73 -1.60 9.34
N GLN A 60 14.85 -0.28 9.61
CA GLN A 60 16.00 0.28 10.30
C GLN A 60 16.11 -0.21 11.75
N ALA A 61 14.97 -0.41 12.41
CA ALA A 61 14.90 -0.85 13.82
C ALA A 61 14.89 -2.37 13.99
N ALA A 62 14.96 -3.13 12.91
CA ALA A 62 14.92 -4.59 12.91
C ALA A 62 16.23 -5.18 12.42
N ASP A 63 16.53 -6.41 12.85
CA ASP A 63 17.69 -7.19 12.43
C ASP A 63 17.26 -8.54 11.86
N GLY A 64 18.23 -9.27 11.29
CA GLY A 64 18.07 -10.65 10.84
C GLY A 64 16.91 -10.88 9.88
N PRO A 65 16.16 -11.98 10.04
CA PRO A 65 15.05 -12.37 9.17
C PRO A 65 13.88 -11.36 9.16
N LEU A 66 13.61 -10.70 10.30
CA LEU A 66 12.58 -9.65 10.37
C LEU A 66 12.91 -8.49 9.43
N ARG A 67 14.15 -8.00 9.45
CA ARG A 67 14.59 -6.95 8.54
C ARG A 67 14.49 -7.37 7.09
N GLN A 68 14.86 -8.61 6.75
CA GLN A 68 14.74 -9.14 5.39
C GLN A 68 13.27 -9.16 4.93
N THR A 69 12.36 -9.60 5.80
CA THR A 69 10.92 -9.60 5.52
C THR A 69 10.39 -8.19 5.29
N LEU A 70 10.78 -7.21 6.12
CA LEU A 70 10.37 -5.81 5.97
C LEU A 70 10.92 -5.17 4.68
N CYS A 71 12.15 -5.50 4.27
CA CYS A 71 12.70 -5.06 2.98
C CYS A 71 11.91 -5.66 1.80
N ALA A 72 11.57 -6.95 1.86
CA ALA A 72 10.73 -7.58 0.83
C ALA A 72 9.32 -6.97 0.78
N MET A 73 8.74 -6.59 1.94
CA MET A 73 7.48 -5.84 1.98
C MET A 73 7.60 -4.47 1.32
N LEU A 74 8.72 -3.77 1.54
CA LEU A 74 8.98 -2.46 0.92
C LEU A 74 9.02 -2.57 -0.61
N ASP A 75 9.75 -3.53 -1.15
CA ASP A 75 9.82 -3.77 -2.60
C ASP A 75 8.44 -4.12 -3.17
N PHE A 76 7.67 -4.92 -2.45
CA PHE A 76 6.30 -5.25 -2.84
C PHE A 76 5.39 -4.02 -2.84
N VAL A 77 5.43 -3.18 -1.80
CA VAL A 77 4.63 -1.94 -1.72
C VAL A 77 4.95 -1.01 -2.89
N ARG A 78 6.23 -0.85 -3.24
CA ARG A 78 6.66 -0.07 -4.42
C ARG A 78 6.10 -0.62 -5.73
N SER A 79 5.99 -1.94 -5.84
CA SER A 79 5.38 -2.58 -7.01
C SER A 79 3.90 -2.24 -7.19
N LEU A 80 3.17 -1.90 -6.11
CA LEU A 80 1.76 -1.51 -6.17
C LEU A 80 1.54 -0.18 -6.89
N ILE A 81 2.46 0.79 -6.74
CA ILE A 81 2.43 2.05 -7.50
C ILE A 81 2.62 1.76 -8.99
N ARG A 82 3.60 0.91 -9.33
CA ARG A 82 3.81 0.51 -10.71
C ARG A 82 2.56 -0.17 -11.30
N ALA A 83 1.96 -1.11 -10.55
CA ALA A 83 0.75 -1.80 -10.95
C ALA A 83 -0.43 -0.83 -11.18
N ASP A 84 -0.55 0.24 -10.34
CA ASP A 84 -1.56 1.29 -10.52
C ASP A 84 -1.29 2.16 -11.75
N VAL A 85 -0.05 2.63 -11.94
CA VAL A 85 0.31 3.56 -13.03
C VAL A 85 0.26 2.89 -14.39
N LEU A 86 0.77 1.66 -14.50
CA LEU A 86 0.89 0.91 -15.75
C LEU A 86 -0.34 0.03 -16.05
N ASP A 87 -1.30 -0.03 -15.11
CA ASP A 87 -2.47 -0.92 -15.19
C ASP A 87 -2.09 -2.42 -15.32
N GLU A 88 -0.96 -2.78 -14.69
CA GLU A 88 -0.47 -4.15 -14.62
C GLU A 88 -1.11 -4.90 -13.44
N PRO A 89 -1.32 -6.23 -13.52
CA PRO A 89 -1.79 -7.00 -12.37
C PRO A 89 -0.74 -7.01 -11.26
N VAL A 90 -1.21 -7.04 -10.01
CA VAL A 90 -0.33 -7.21 -8.85
C VAL A 90 0.30 -8.60 -8.87
N GLN A 91 1.62 -8.67 -8.71
CA GLN A 91 2.34 -9.93 -8.67
C GLN A 91 2.02 -10.70 -7.39
N THR A 92 1.90 -12.01 -7.51
CA THR A 92 1.76 -12.88 -6.33
C THR A 92 3.10 -13.02 -5.64
N VAL A 93 3.15 -12.67 -4.36
CA VAL A 93 4.35 -12.78 -3.52
C VAL A 93 4.06 -13.68 -2.33
N ARG A 94 5.07 -14.44 -1.90
CA ARG A 94 5.04 -15.22 -0.66
C ARG A 94 5.87 -14.51 0.40
N PHE A 95 5.32 -14.43 1.61
CA PHE A 95 6.03 -13.94 2.79
C PHE A 95 6.03 -15.03 3.86
N LEU A 96 7.16 -15.23 4.52
CA LEU A 96 7.31 -16.26 5.54
C LEU A 96 6.97 -17.69 5.03
N GLY A 97 7.12 -17.92 3.71
CA GLY A 97 6.70 -19.16 3.07
C GLY A 97 5.19 -19.27 2.77
N LEU A 98 4.38 -18.30 3.22
CA LEU A 98 2.93 -18.26 3.07
C LEU A 98 2.52 -17.46 1.82
N ASP A 99 1.50 -17.94 1.13
CA ASP A 99 0.77 -17.16 0.12
C ASP A 99 -0.33 -16.29 0.77
N GLY A 100 -1.12 -15.60 -0.05
CA GLY A 100 -2.15 -14.71 0.46
C GLY A 100 -3.22 -15.40 1.33
N ASP A 101 -3.56 -16.64 1.03
CA ASP A 101 -4.57 -17.37 1.80
C ASP A 101 -3.98 -17.94 3.09
N GLY A 102 -2.71 -18.39 3.06
CA GLY A 102 -1.95 -18.73 4.25
C GLY A 102 -1.77 -17.54 5.21
N LEU A 103 -1.43 -16.35 4.70
CA LEU A 103 -1.36 -15.13 5.52
C LEU A 103 -2.70 -14.81 6.21
N ARG A 104 -3.80 -14.99 5.49
CA ARG A 104 -5.13 -14.81 6.08
C ARG A 104 -5.39 -15.82 7.18
N GLU A 105 -5.14 -17.10 6.92
CA GLU A 105 -5.38 -18.19 7.88
C GLU A 105 -4.60 -17.96 9.18
N HIS A 106 -3.28 -17.72 9.07
CA HIS A 106 -2.42 -17.47 10.23
C HIS A 106 -2.83 -16.23 11.02
N SER A 107 -3.28 -15.17 10.35
CA SER A 107 -3.72 -13.94 11.03
C SER A 107 -5.08 -14.07 11.73
N HIS A 108 -5.96 -14.93 11.23
CA HIS A 108 -7.30 -15.15 11.80
C HIS A 108 -7.31 -16.21 12.90
N HIS A 109 -6.41 -17.18 12.84
CA HIS A 109 -6.29 -18.28 13.79
C HIS A 109 -4.90 -18.35 14.44
N PRO A 110 -4.42 -17.24 15.04
CA PRO A 110 -3.03 -17.13 15.49
C PRO A 110 -2.69 -18.08 16.62
N GLU A 111 -3.66 -18.48 17.45
CA GLU A 111 -3.42 -19.47 18.51
C GLU A 111 -3.06 -20.84 17.93
N ARG A 112 -3.76 -21.26 16.86
CA ARG A 112 -3.52 -22.54 16.19
C ARG A 112 -2.24 -22.50 15.33
N GLU A 113 -2.05 -21.44 14.55
CA GLU A 113 -1.02 -21.37 13.52
C GLU A 113 0.31 -20.81 14.07
N GLU A 114 0.24 -19.88 15.02
CA GLU A 114 1.41 -19.22 15.58
C GLU A 114 1.61 -19.53 17.07
N GLY A 115 0.71 -20.30 17.70
CA GLY A 115 0.79 -20.68 19.13
C GLY A 115 0.64 -19.50 20.09
N GLN A 116 0.01 -18.40 19.68
CA GLN A 116 -0.20 -17.21 20.46
C GLN A 116 -1.61 -16.65 20.19
N PRO A 117 -2.47 -16.50 21.21
CA PRO A 117 -3.80 -15.91 21.01
C PRO A 117 -3.72 -14.44 20.59
N HIS A 118 -4.85 -13.90 20.13
CA HIS A 118 -4.97 -12.47 19.90
C HIS A 118 -4.66 -11.68 21.16
N PHE A 119 -3.97 -10.56 21.01
CA PHE A 119 -3.61 -9.65 22.09
C PHE A 119 -3.81 -8.19 21.69
N LEU A 120 -3.84 -7.30 22.67
CA LEU A 120 -3.76 -5.86 22.47
C LEU A 120 -2.34 -5.40 22.76
N PRO A 121 -1.70 -4.61 21.85
CA PRO A 121 -0.40 -4.00 22.15
C PRO A 121 -0.49 -3.12 23.40
N ALA A 122 0.55 -3.18 24.23
CA ALA A 122 0.66 -2.43 25.46
C ALA A 122 1.95 -1.59 25.49
N PRO A 123 2.04 -0.51 26.30
CA PRO A 123 3.22 0.33 26.37
C PRO A 123 4.51 -0.41 26.75
N GLU A 124 4.37 -1.54 27.44
CA GLU A 124 5.46 -2.41 27.91
C GLU A 124 5.97 -3.36 26.82
N ASP A 125 5.30 -3.44 25.69
CA ASP A 125 5.74 -4.29 24.57
C ASP A 125 7.04 -3.78 23.96
N PRO A 126 7.84 -4.66 23.37
CA PRO A 126 9.09 -4.28 22.71
C PRO A 126 8.87 -3.15 21.69
N PRO A 127 9.79 -2.17 21.59
CA PRO A 127 9.65 -1.05 20.67
C PRO A 127 9.39 -1.46 19.20
N ILE A 128 10.00 -2.58 18.76
CA ILE A 128 9.77 -3.10 17.41
C ILE A 128 8.32 -3.59 17.22
N LEU A 129 7.69 -4.18 18.24
CA LEU A 129 6.28 -4.59 18.17
C LEU A 129 5.37 -3.37 17.99
N LEU A 130 5.62 -2.29 18.72
CA LEU A 130 4.86 -1.05 18.63
C LEU A 130 5.04 -0.39 17.25
N ARG A 131 6.25 -0.44 16.69
CA ARG A 131 6.50 0.00 15.31
C ARG A 131 5.75 -0.85 14.28
N LEU A 132 5.74 -2.17 14.43
CA LEU A 132 4.96 -3.08 13.59
C LEU A 132 3.45 -2.81 13.69
N ASN A 133 2.95 -2.48 14.89
CA ASN A 133 1.55 -2.07 15.05
C ASN A 133 1.23 -0.77 14.31
N ARG A 134 2.12 0.23 14.39
CA ARG A 134 2.00 1.46 13.61
C ARG A 134 2.02 1.18 12.10
N LEU A 135 2.95 0.36 11.63
CA LEU A 135 3.01 -0.09 10.24
C LEU A 135 1.70 -0.76 9.82
N ARG A 136 1.16 -1.68 10.65
CA ARG A 136 -0.12 -2.33 10.40
C ARG A 136 -1.27 -1.32 10.25
N THR A 137 -1.32 -0.30 11.09
CA THR A 137 -2.35 0.75 10.97
C THR A 137 -2.19 1.58 9.71
N ALA A 138 -0.95 1.89 9.29
CA ALA A 138 -0.66 2.58 8.03
C ALA A 138 -1.09 1.73 6.81
N VAL A 139 -0.83 0.41 6.81
CA VAL A 139 -1.34 -0.52 5.78
C VAL A 139 -2.85 -0.46 5.68
N ARG A 140 -3.57 -0.54 6.81
CA ARG A 140 -5.05 -0.49 6.85
C ARG A 140 -5.60 0.85 6.36
N GLN A 141 -4.95 1.95 6.72
CA GLN A 141 -5.33 3.27 6.20
C GLN A 141 -5.15 3.35 4.69
N THR A 142 -4.04 2.82 4.16
CA THR A 142 -3.78 2.78 2.72
C THR A 142 -4.76 1.86 1.98
N GLU A 143 -5.17 0.73 2.60
CA GLU A 143 -6.23 -0.15 2.08
C GLU A 143 -7.56 0.61 1.92
N LEU A 144 -7.96 1.41 2.92
CA LEU A 144 -9.18 2.24 2.84
C LEU A 144 -9.09 3.28 1.72
N LEU A 145 -7.92 3.93 1.55
CA LEU A 145 -7.68 4.84 0.44
C LEU A 145 -7.77 4.12 -0.92
N ALA A 146 -7.25 2.90 -1.01
CA ALA A 146 -7.38 2.07 -2.21
C ALA A 146 -8.83 1.68 -2.50
N CYS A 147 -9.59 1.27 -1.49
CA CYS A 147 -11.03 1.01 -1.63
C CYS A 147 -11.74 2.23 -2.21
N HIS A 148 -11.49 3.42 -1.65
CA HIS A 148 -12.10 4.66 -2.14
C HIS A 148 -11.65 4.99 -3.57
N ALA A 149 -10.36 4.85 -3.87
CA ALA A 149 -9.77 5.18 -5.18
C ALA A 149 -10.27 4.28 -6.31
N PHE A 150 -10.62 3.05 -6.00
CA PHE A 150 -10.98 2.03 -6.99
C PHE A 150 -12.46 1.61 -6.95
N SER A 151 -13.27 2.21 -6.09
CA SER A 151 -14.73 1.95 -6.05
C SER A 151 -15.40 2.39 -7.34
N ARG A 152 -16.34 1.57 -7.81
CA ARG A 152 -17.23 1.86 -8.94
C ARG A 152 -18.66 2.15 -8.44
N PRO A 153 -19.48 2.83 -9.25
CA PRO A 153 -20.87 3.13 -8.88
C PRO A 153 -21.73 1.89 -8.59
N ASP A 154 -21.39 0.74 -9.17
CA ASP A 154 -22.06 -0.54 -8.97
C ASP A 154 -21.61 -1.30 -7.69
N GLY A 155 -20.74 -0.68 -6.87
CA GLY A 155 -20.19 -1.27 -5.67
C GLY A 155 -19.01 -2.22 -5.89
N THR A 156 -18.60 -2.47 -7.13
CA THR A 156 -17.41 -3.27 -7.43
C THR A 156 -16.12 -2.44 -7.35
N LEU A 157 -14.98 -3.11 -7.41
CA LEU A 157 -13.68 -2.45 -7.43
C LEU A 157 -13.03 -2.56 -8.81
N ALA A 158 -12.43 -1.47 -9.28
CA ALA A 158 -11.62 -1.46 -10.51
C ALA A 158 -10.31 -2.23 -10.33
N ARG A 159 -9.74 -2.24 -9.11
CA ARG A 159 -8.47 -2.90 -8.76
C ARG A 159 -8.60 -3.72 -7.46
N PRO A 160 -9.38 -4.81 -7.48
CA PRO A 160 -9.53 -5.69 -6.32
C PRO A 160 -8.21 -6.38 -5.93
N ASP A 161 -7.29 -6.56 -6.87
CA ASP A 161 -5.96 -7.10 -6.67
C ASP A 161 -5.11 -6.23 -5.73
N ILE A 162 -5.09 -4.90 -5.91
CA ILE A 162 -4.38 -3.95 -5.04
C ILE A 162 -4.97 -3.97 -3.63
N VAL A 163 -6.30 -3.93 -3.51
CA VAL A 163 -6.98 -3.97 -2.20
C VAL A 163 -6.68 -5.30 -1.48
N LYS A 164 -6.76 -6.43 -2.20
CA LYS A 164 -6.39 -7.75 -1.63
C LYS A 164 -4.94 -7.76 -1.17
N ALA A 165 -4.01 -7.20 -1.93
CA ALA A 165 -2.59 -7.13 -1.58
C ALA A 165 -2.37 -6.36 -0.26
N LEU A 166 -2.96 -5.18 -0.10
CA LEU A 166 -2.87 -4.40 1.13
C LEU A 166 -3.51 -5.12 2.32
N ASN A 167 -4.65 -5.75 2.13
CA ASN A 167 -5.27 -6.57 3.17
C ASN A 167 -4.34 -7.69 3.65
N ARG A 168 -3.65 -8.38 2.75
CA ARG A 168 -2.68 -9.44 3.09
C ARG A 168 -1.43 -8.89 3.76
N LEU A 169 -0.96 -7.69 3.40
CA LEU A 169 0.12 -7.01 4.13
C LEU A 169 -0.28 -6.68 5.57
N SER A 170 -1.53 -6.28 5.81
CA SER A 170 -2.06 -6.09 7.17
C SER A 170 -2.03 -7.40 7.99
N SER A 171 -2.40 -8.53 7.37
CA SER A 171 -2.29 -9.86 7.98
C SER A 171 -0.84 -10.21 8.31
N LEU A 172 0.09 -9.96 7.38
CA LEU A 172 1.53 -10.19 7.60
C LEU A 172 2.06 -9.36 8.78
N CYS A 173 1.74 -8.07 8.84
CA CYS A 173 2.14 -7.23 9.98
C CYS A 173 1.66 -7.83 11.31
N TRP A 174 0.43 -8.36 11.35
CA TRP A 174 -0.11 -9.00 12.55
C TRP A 174 0.65 -10.28 12.92
N ILE A 175 0.98 -11.12 11.95
CA ILE A 175 1.80 -12.33 12.17
C ILE A 175 3.19 -11.95 12.72
N LEU A 176 3.83 -10.93 12.15
CA LEU A 176 5.12 -10.43 12.63
C LEU A 176 5.04 -9.95 14.09
N MET A 177 3.96 -9.21 14.44
CA MET A 177 3.74 -8.78 15.84
C MET A 177 3.57 -9.97 16.78
N ILE A 178 2.84 -11.00 16.38
CA ILE A 178 2.65 -12.23 17.15
C ILE A 178 4.00 -12.92 17.40
N ARG A 179 4.82 -13.08 16.36
CA ARG A 179 6.14 -13.73 16.48
C ARG A 179 7.08 -12.94 17.39
N VAL A 180 7.10 -11.62 17.29
CA VAL A 180 7.86 -10.75 18.20
C VAL A 180 7.35 -10.90 19.65
N LYS A 181 6.02 -10.93 19.87
CA LYS A 181 5.42 -11.08 21.20
C LYS A 181 5.84 -12.39 21.89
N ARG A 182 5.98 -13.47 21.12
CA ARG A 182 6.43 -14.76 21.62
C ARG A 182 7.93 -14.81 21.96
N GLY A 183 8.71 -13.77 21.61
CA GLY A 183 10.17 -13.81 21.70
C GLY A 183 10.81 -14.75 20.67
N GLY A 184 10.06 -15.14 19.63
CA GLY A 184 10.54 -15.95 18.52
C GLY A 184 11.39 -15.15 17.54
N GLN A 185 12.36 -15.83 16.89
CA GLN A 185 12.97 -15.29 15.68
C GLN A 185 11.89 -15.26 14.57
N VAL A 186 11.76 -14.11 13.95
CA VAL A 186 10.82 -13.90 12.84
C VAL A 186 11.45 -14.40 11.55
#